data_aa2f34e1a0a6f03753ea08148b941d5a
#
_entry.id   aa2f34e1a0a6f03753ea08148b941d5a
#
_cell.length_a   1.000
_cell.length_b   1.000
_cell.length_c   1.000
_cell.angle_alpha   90.00
_cell.angle_beta   90.00
_cell.angle_gamma   90.00
#
_symmetry.space_group_name_H-M   'P 1'
#
loop_
_entity.id
_entity.type
_entity.pdbx_description
1 polymer ?
#
loop_
_entity_poly.entity_id
_entity_poly.type
_entity_poly.pdbx_seq_one_letter_code
_entity_poly.pdbx_strand_id
1 'polypeptide(L)'
;MRVRVFILSVVCLLLFAVPMKAQYNLDLIRSAGNIMQFDTIWPQEKVYLQFDNTGYFQGETIWFKAYVVNASNLKRSSSGVLYVDLLSPTGILLQQKK
;
A
#
# COMPACT_ATOMS: atom_id res chain seq x y z
N MET A 1 42.32 46.03 -1.86
CA MET A 1 41.95 44.99 -0.89
C MET A 1 40.45 44.82 -0.72
N ARG A 2 39.67 45.84 -0.64
CA ARG A 2 38.20 45.78 -0.49
C ARG A 2 37.46 45.15 -1.68
N VAL A 3 37.94 45.36 -2.91
CA VAL A 3 37.33 44.79 -4.14
C VAL A 3 37.53 43.28 -4.24
N ARG A 4 38.68 42.75 -3.81
CA ARG A 4 38.98 41.32 -3.83
C ARG A 4 38.15 40.55 -2.83
N VAL A 5 37.91 41.10 -1.66
CA VAL A 5 37.05 40.50 -0.63
C VAL A 5 35.59 40.50 -1.08
N PHE A 6 35.17 41.56 -1.75
CA PHE A 6 33.82 41.67 -2.30
C PHE A 6 33.56 40.68 -3.43
N ILE A 7 34.51 40.47 -4.33
CA ILE A 7 34.44 39.48 -5.41
C ILE A 7 34.42 38.05 -4.85
N LEU A 8 35.22 37.75 -3.83
CA LEU A 8 35.21 36.45 -3.16
C LEU A 8 33.86 36.17 -2.47
N SER A 9 33.29 37.19 -1.83
CA SER A 9 31.98 37.09 -1.19
C SER A 9 30.84 36.84 -2.21
N VAL A 10 30.87 37.51 -3.33
CA VAL A 10 29.89 37.31 -4.41
C VAL A 10 30.03 35.94 -5.07
N VAL A 11 31.27 35.44 -5.27
CA VAL A 11 31.53 34.12 -5.81
C VAL A 11 31.05 33.02 -4.85
N CYS A 12 31.28 33.17 -3.53
CA CYS A 12 30.74 32.27 -2.53
C CYS A 12 29.19 32.24 -2.53
N LEU A 13 28.56 33.42 -2.63
CA LEU A 13 27.09 33.54 -2.71
C LEU A 13 26.52 32.86 -3.96
N LEU A 14 27.21 32.95 -5.10
CA LEU A 14 26.85 32.31 -6.36
C LEU A 14 27.03 30.78 -6.29
N LEU A 15 28.04 30.31 -5.56
CA LEU A 15 28.26 28.87 -5.34
C LEU A 15 27.18 28.22 -4.43
N PHE A 16 26.62 28.98 -3.49
CA PHE A 16 25.47 28.53 -2.69
C PHE A 16 24.13 28.64 -3.40
N ALA A 17 24.06 29.39 -4.50
CA ALA A 17 22.86 29.53 -5.33
C ALA A 17 22.74 28.45 -6.40
N VAL A 18 23.58 27.43 -6.42
CA VAL A 18 23.34 26.23 -7.23
C VAL A 18 22.08 25.59 -6.68
N PRO A 19 20.98 25.63 -7.42
CA PRO A 19 19.78 24.94 -6.96
C PRO A 19 20.15 23.48 -6.78
N MET A 20 20.05 22.97 -5.58
CA MET A 20 19.92 21.54 -5.34
C MET A 20 18.64 21.11 -6.05
N LYS A 21 18.75 20.99 -7.37
CA LYS A 21 17.69 20.33 -8.14
C LYS A 21 17.70 18.90 -7.69
N ALA A 22 16.79 18.64 -6.86
CA ALA A 22 16.45 17.37 -6.31
C ALA A 22 16.58 16.23 -7.32
N GLN A 23 17.61 15.45 -7.20
CA GLN A 23 17.63 14.04 -7.64
C GLN A 23 16.43 13.27 -7.05
N TYR A 24 15.81 13.87 -6.10
CA TYR A 24 14.62 13.51 -5.35
C TYR A 24 13.42 13.13 -6.22
N ASN A 25 13.20 13.80 -7.33
CA ASN A 25 12.01 13.59 -8.15
C ASN A 25 12.13 12.38 -9.10
N LEU A 26 13.34 12.05 -9.56
CA LEU A 26 13.56 10.93 -10.48
C LEU A 26 13.40 9.58 -9.80
N ASP A 27 13.92 9.42 -8.58
CA ASP A 27 13.79 8.18 -7.81
C ASP A 27 12.35 7.97 -7.33
N LEU A 28 11.66 9.05 -6.95
CA LEU A 28 10.25 9.00 -6.55
C LEU A 28 9.36 8.64 -7.75
N ILE A 29 9.56 9.24 -8.90
CA ILE A 29 8.80 8.94 -10.14
C ILE A 29 9.07 7.52 -10.61
N ARG A 30 10.31 7.05 -10.53
CA ARG A 30 10.68 5.67 -10.87
C ARG A 30 10.04 4.68 -9.92
N SER A 31 10.07 4.95 -8.63
CA SER A 31 9.44 4.10 -7.60
C SER A 31 7.93 4.05 -7.77
N ALA A 32 7.27 5.18 -8.04
CA ALA A 32 5.85 5.23 -8.33
C ALA A 32 5.49 4.46 -9.60
N GLY A 33 6.30 4.56 -10.66
CA GLY A 33 6.13 3.78 -11.88
C GLY A 33 6.27 2.27 -11.67
N ASN A 34 7.22 1.86 -10.84
CA ASN A 34 7.42 0.44 -10.48
C ASN A 34 6.24 -0.10 -9.68
N ILE A 35 5.66 0.67 -8.76
CA ILE A 35 4.48 0.29 -7.99
C ILE A 35 3.26 0.12 -8.90
N MET A 36 3.03 1.05 -9.83
CA MET A 36 1.94 0.97 -10.80
C MET A 36 2.09 -0.24 -11.73
N GLN A 37 3.30 -0.52 -12.20
CA GLN A 37 3.59 -1.68 -13.04
C GLN A 37 3.42 -2.98 -12.26
N PHE A 38 3.84 -3.03 -11.01
CA PHE A 38 3.65 -4.17 -10.12
C PHE A 38 2.15 -4.47 -9.92
N ASP A 39 1.34 -3.46 -9.64
CA ASP A 39 -0.11 -3.60 -9.47
C ASP A 39 -0.82 -4.08 -10.75
N THR A 40 -0.30 -3.74 -11.92
CA THR A 40 -0.83 -4.21 -13.21
C THR A 40 -0.50 -5.68 -13.47
N ILE A 41 0.72 -6.11 -13.13
CA ILE A 41 1.19 -7.49 -13.35
C ILE A 41 0.69 -8.43 -12.25
N TRP A 42 0.68 -7.95 -11.01
CA TRP A 42 0.31 -8.68 -9.80
C TRP A 42 -0.77 -7.91 -9.02
N PRO A 43 -2.01 -7.87 -9.53
CA PRO A 43 -3.08 -7.14 -8.86
C PRO A 43 -3.31 -7.73 -7.46
N GLN A 44 -3.22 -6.87 -6.45
CA GLN A 44 -3.47 -7.24 -5.07
C GLN A 44 -4.95 -7.14 -4.75
N GLU A 45 -5.44 -8.06 -3.94
CA GLU A 45 -6.82 -8.12 -3.51
C GLU A 45 -6.95 -7.85 -2.02
N LYS A 46 -8.08 -7.25 -1.65
CA LYS A 46 -8.50 -7.11 -0.26
C LYS A 46 -9.78 -7.88 -0.03
N VAL A 47 -9.82 -8.60 1.06
CA VAL A 47 -11.00 -9.34 1.49
C VAL A 47 -11.57 -8.67 2.74
N TYR A 48 -12.87 -8.46 2.74
CA TYR A 48 -13.62 -8.01 3.89
C TYR A 48 -14.78 -8.97 4.18
N LEU A 49 -14.89 -9.41 5.42
CA LEU A 49 -16.00 -10.23 5.89
C LEU A 49 -16.91 -9.40 6.80
N GLN A 50 -18.17 -9.34 6.43
CA GLN A 50 -19.20 -8.72 7.24
C GLN A 50 -20.01 -9.80 7.92
N PHE A 51 -20.00 -9.81 9.24
CA PHE A 51 -20.72 -10.78 10.07
C PHE A 51 -22.06 -10.20 10.55
N ASP A 52 -23.00 -11.09 10.82
CA ASP A 52 -24.31 -10.76 11.38
C ASP A 52 -24.26 -10.43 12.88
N ASN A 53 -23.22 -10.87 13.59
CA ASN A 53 -23.04 -10.62 15.01
C ASN A 53 -21.54 -10.41 15.35
N THR A 54 -21.26 -9.87 16.52
CA THR A 54 -19.91 -9.67 17.06
C THR A 54 -19.44 -10.81 17.94
N GLY A 55 -20.32 -11.68 18.39
CA GLY A 55 -20.02 -12.85 19.19
C GLY A 55 -21.04 -13.97 18.96
N TYR A 56 -20.60 -15.21 19.11
CA TYR A 56 -21.39 -16.40 18.87
C TYR A 56 -21.24 -17.38 20.02
N PHE A 57 -22.35 -18.04 20.40
CA PHE A 57 -22.32 -19.18 21.30
C PHE A 57 -22.05 -20.48 20.54
N GLN A 58 -21.63 -21.48 21.29
CA GLN A 58 -21.41 -22.81 20.71
C GLN A 58 -22.71 -23.35 20.08
N GLY A 59 -22.62 -23.84 18.87
CA GLY A 59 -23.76 -24.37 18.12
C GLY A 59 -24.52 -23.33 17.30
N GLU A 60 -24.23 -22.04 17.44
CA GLU A 60 -24.83 -21.00 16.60
C GLU A 60 -24.24 -21.01 15.19
N THR A 61 -25.07 -20.61 14.23
CA THR A 61 -24.62 -20.42 12.83
C THR A 61 -24.07 -19.04 12.64
N ILE A 62 -22.86 -18.93 12.11
CA ILE A 62 -22.22 -17.68 11.72
C ILE A 62 -22.63 -17.34 10.30
N TRP A 63 -23.40 -16.29 10.13
CA TRP A 63 -23.73 -15.73 8.83
C TRP A 63 -22.77 -14.63 8.48
N PHE A 64 -22.20 -14.67 7.29
CA PHE A 64 -21.29 -13.62 6.82
C PHE A 64 -21.47 -13.35 5.33
N LYS A 65 -21.08 -12.16 4.93
CA LYS A 65 -20.96 -11.73 3.55
C LYS A 65 -19.50 -11.37 3.27
N ALA A 66 -18.97 -11.90 2.19
CA ALA A 66 -17.60 -11.64 1.79
C ALA A 66 -17.56 -10.65 0.62
N TYR A 67 -16.65 -9.68 0.71
CA TYR A 67 -16.35 -8.74 -0.34
C TYR A 67 -14.90 -8.91 -0.74
N VAL A 68 -14.64 -9.16 -2.02
CA VAL A 68 -13.29 -9.26 -2.57
C VAL A 68 -13.13 -8.18 -3.62
N VAL A 69 -12.21 -7.27 -3.36
CA VAL A 69 -11.96 -6.10 -4.21
C VAL A 69 -10.49 -5.95 -4.53
N ASN A 70 -10.19 -5.31 -5.66
CA ASN A 70 -8.83 -4.91 -5.98
C ASN A 70 -8.36 -3.83 -5.00
N ALA A 71 -7.14 -3.97 -4.48
CA ALA A 71 -6.59 -3.04 -3.48
C ALA A 71 -6.38 -1.63 -4.03
N SER A 72 -6.10 -1.50 -5.32
CA SER A 72 -5.78 -0.22 -5.96
C SER A 72 -7.00 0.65 -6.25
N ASN A 73 -8.11 0.06 -6.67
CA ASN A 73 -9.28 0.81 -7.16
C ASN A 73 -10.59 0.45 -6.46
N LEU A 74 -10.57 -0.50 -5.53
CA LEU A 74 -11.72 -1.00 -4.76
C LEU A 74 -12.87 -1.56 -5.64
N LYS A 75 -12.61 -1.83 -6.91
CA LYS A 75 -13.57 -2.49 -7.78
C LYS A 75 -13.59 -3.99 -7.50
N ARG A 76 -14.68 -4.63 -7.92
CA ARG A 76 -14.83 -6.08 -7.79
C ARG A 76 -13.61 -6.80 -8.37
N SER A 77 -13.07 -7.73 -7.61
CA SER A 77 -11.98 -8.60 -8.07
C SER A 77 -12.44 -9.56 -9.15
N SER A 78 -11.49 -10.00 -9.98
CA SER A 78 -11.68 -11.08 -10.95
C SER A 78 -11.61 -12.48 -10.33
N SER A 79 -11.15 -12.60 -9.09
CA SER A 79 -11.10 -13.89 -8.38
C SER A 79 -12.50 -14.47 -8.18
N GLY A 80 -12.68 -15.71 -8.64
CA GLY A 80 -13.97 -16.38 -8.60
C GLY A 80 -14.17 -17.29 -7.40
N VAL A 81 -13.13 -17.54 -6.59
CA VAL A 81 -13.17 -18.46 -5.47
C VAL A 81 -12.55 -17.83 -4.23
N LEU A 82 -13.26 -17.95 -3.11
CA LEU A 82 -12.80 -17.54 -1.79
C LEU A 82 -12.98 -18.73 -0.82
N TYR A 83 -11.94 -19.06 -0.09
CA TYR A 83 -12.01 -19.99 1.02
C TYR A 83 -12.00 -19.24 2.33
N VAL A 84 -12.93 -19.58 3.21
CA VAL A 84 -13.02 -19.01 4.56
C VAL A 84 -12.86 -20.12 5.57
N ASP A 85 -11.84 -20.02 6.40
CA ASP A 85 -11.50 -21.03 7.38
C ASP A 85 -11.82 -20.56 8.80
N LEU A 86 -12.50 -21.39 9.56
CA LEU A 86 -12.68 -21.21 10.98
C LEU A 86 -11.59 -21.99 11.70
N LEU A 87 -10.73 -21.28 12.43
CA LEU A 87 -9.62 -21.85 13.16
C LEU A 87 -9.85 -21.76 14.67
N SER A 88 -9.36 -22.75 15.40
CA SER A 88 -9.25 -22.67 16.87
C SER A 88 -8.16 -21.65 17.27
N PRO A 89 -8.14 -21.18 18.53
CA PRO A 89 -7.05 -20.31 19.02
C PRO A 89 -5.65 -20.95 18.91
N THR A 90 -5.58 -22.26 18.82
CA THR A 90 -4.33 -23.04 18.63
C THR A 90 -3.96 -23.26 17.15
N GLY A 91 -4.77 -22.74 16.21
CA GLY A 91 -4.53 -22.84 14.78
C GLY A 91 -5.05 -24.10 14.10
N ILE A 92 -5.89 -24.90 14.79
CA ILE A 92 -6.50 -26.09 14.21
C ILE A 92 -7.69 -25.68 13.36
N LEU A 93 -7.77 -26.21 12.12
CA LEU A 93 -8.90 -26.00 11.22
C LEU A 93 -10.15 -26.72 11.77
N LEU A 94 -11.18 -25.93 12.09
CA LEU A 94 -12.46 -26.45 12.57
C LEU A 94 -13.46 -26.63 11.42
N GLN A 95 -13.53 -25.66 10.52
CA GLN A 95 -14.43 -25.70 9.37
C GLN A 95 -13.90 -24.83 8.25
N GLN A 96 -14.11 -25.26 7.01
CA GLN A 96 -13.83 -24.50 5.80
C GLN A 96 -15.10 -24.31 4.99
N LYS A 97 -15.28 -23.11 4.46
CA LYS A 97 -16.37 -22.78 3.53
C LYS A 97 -15.78 -22.22 2.23
N LYS A 98 -16.32 -22.68 1.11
CA LYS A 98 -15.97 -22.18 -0.23
C LYS A 98 -17.09 -21.29 -0.77
#